data_c6aa261cd655155b4950dd8b2daf361c
#
_entry.id   c6aa261cd655155b4950dd8b2daf361c
#
_cell.length_a   1.000
_cell.length_b   1.000
_cell.length_c   1.000
_cell.angle_alpha   90.00
_cell.angle_beta   90.00
_cell.angle_gamma   90.00
#
_symmetry.space_group_name_H-M   'P 1'
#
loop_
_entity.id
_entity.type
_entity.pdbx_description
1 polymer ?
#
loop_
_entity_poly.entity_id
_entity_poly.type
_entity_poly.pdbx_seq_one_letter_code
_entity_poly.pdbx_strand_id
1 'polypeptide(L)'
;MIIGFDAKRANANFTGLGNYSRFMVDTMATYGDEHKYRMYIPKQCKNASYDSLLKHKNVSSILPRSSVMKRFRALWRTFFIKRGLLQDGVQLYHGLSNELPVGIHRTGIRSVVTIHDLIFLRYPQYYHRLDRIIYNRKFNYACRKADRIVAVSECTKRDIVCLLYTSPSPRDMRRS
;
A
#
# COMPACT_ATOMS: atom_id res chain seq x y z
N MET A 1 12.89 -5.52 -13.66
CA MET A 1 12.73 -4.56 -12.54
C MET A 1 12.59 -5.30 -11.21
N ILE A 2 12.86 -4.60 -10.08
CA ILE A 2 12.52 -5.11 -8.73
C ILE A 2 11.31 -4.31 -8.24
N ILE A 3 10.20 -5.01 -7.99
CA ILE A 3 8.92 -4.44 -7.58
C ILE A 3 8.63 -4.87 -6.14
N GLY A 4 8.42 -3.90 -5.25
CA GLY A 4 8.07 -4.13 -3.85
C GLY A 4 6.57 -3.96 -3.61
N PHE A 5 5.96 -4.84 -2.83
CA PHE A 5 4.54 -4.77 -2.45
C PHE A 5 4.35 -4.59 -0.94
N ASP A 6 3.40 -3.74 -0.53
CA ASP A 6 2.82 -3.87 0.81
C ASP A 6 1.97 -5.13 0.87
N ALA A 7 2.56 -6.22 1.32
CA ALA A 7 1.94 -7.53 1.33
C ALA A 7 1.27 -7.90 2.67
N LYS A 8 1.06 -6.93 3.57
CA LYS A 8 0.38 -7.17 4.86
C LYS A 8 -0.97 -7.84 4.65
N ARG A 9 -1.78 -7.35 3.71
CA ARG A 9 -3.11 -7.90 3.44
C ARG A 9 -3.04 -9.24 2.71
N ALA A 10 -2.13 -9.39 1.76
CA ALA A 10 -1.92 -10.68 1.08
C ALA A 10 -1.62 -11.81 2.07
N ASN A 11 -0.78 -11.54 3.07
CA ASN A 11 -0.34 -12.52 4.07
C ASN A 11 -1.34 -12.73 5.22
N ALA A 12 -1.99 -11.67 5.73
CA ALA A 12 -2.74 -11.72 6.99
C ALA A 12 -4.26 -11.52 6.84
N ASN A 13 -4.78 -11.34 5.62
CA ASN A 13 -6.20 -11.09 5.40
C ASN A 13 -6.81 -12.16 4.49
N PHE A 14 -7.95 -12.75 4.93
CA PHE A 14 -8.66 -13.81 4.23
C PHE A 14 -9.92 -13.33 3.50
N THR A 15 -10.18 -12.02 3.50
CA THR A 15 -11.33 -11.38 2.83
C THR A 15 -10.92 -10.75 1.50
N GLY A 16 -11.81 -9.96 0.89
CA GLY A 16 -11.62 -9.35 -0.42
C GLY A 16 -10.29 -8.61 -0.61
N LEU A 17 -9.83 -7.85 0.40
CA LEU A 17 -8.54 -7.13 0.32
C LEU A 17 -7.34 -8.09 0.21
N GLY A 18 -7.38 -9.21 0.93
CA GLY A 18 -6.35 -10.24 0.87
C GLY A 18 -6.38 -10.97 -0.48
N ASN A 19 -7.57 -11.33 -0.95
CA ASN A 19 -7.77 -12.00 -2.24
C ASN A 19 -7.29 -11.12 -3.39
N TYR A 20 -7.68 -9.85 -3.43
CA TYR A 20 -7.19 -8.90 -4.42
C TYR A 20 -5.67 -8.79 -4.41
N SER A 21 -5.08 -8.65 -3.22
CA SER A 21 -3.63 -8.51 -3.09
C SER A 21 -2.88 -9.75 -3.59
N ARG A 22 -3.38 -10.94 -3.30
CA ARG A 22 -2.80 -12.20 -3.80
C ARG A 22 -2.97 -12.35 -5.31
N PHE A 23 -4.19 -12.12 -5.81
CA PHE A 23 -4.49 -12.17 -7.24
C PHE A 23 -3.59 -11.21 -8.04
N MET A 24 -3.43 -9.97 -7.58
CA MET A 24 -2.57 -8.99 -8.24
C MET A 24 -1.13 -9.47 -8.33
N VAL A 25 -0.56 -9.98 -7.24
CA VAL A 25 0.82 -10.46 -7.23
C VAL A 25 0.99 -11.73 -8.08
N ASP A 26 0.06 -12.66 -7.99
CA ASP A 26 0.06 -13.91 -8.77
C ASP A 26 0.03 -13.62 -10.27
N THR A 27 -0.88 -12.74 -10.70
CA THR A 27 -0.99 -12.29 -12.09
C THR A 27 0.30 -11.64 -12.57
N MET A 28 0.85 -10.72 -11.79
CA MET A 28 2.10 -10.05 -12.15
C MET A 28 3.28 -11.01 -12.17
N ALA A 29 3.36 -11.97 -11.25
CA ALA A 29 4.41 -12.96 -11.21
C ALA A 29 4.34 -13.96 -12.38
N THR A 30 3.13 -14.25 -12.84
CA THR A 30 2.89 -15.18 -13.95
C THR A 30 3.19 -14.55 -15.31
N TYR A 31 2.72 -13.32 -15.54
CA TYR A 31 2.83 -12.65 -16.85
C TYR A 31 4.02 -11.69 -16.97
N GLY A 32 4.69 -11.38 -15.87
CA GLY A 32 5.89 -10.53 -15.83
C GLY A 32 7.04 -11.28 -15.17
N ASP A 33 7.39 -12.44 -15.70
CA ASP A 33 8.37 -13.37 -15.14
C ASP A 33 9.80 -12.82 -15.17
N GLU A 34 10.09 -11.86 -16.04
CA GLU A 34 11.35 -11.11 -16.10
C GLU A 34 11.57 -10.17 -14.90
N HIS A 35 10.53 -9.93 -14.10
CA HIS A 35 10.58 -9.03 -12.95
C HIS A 35 10.76 -9.82 -11.64
N LYS A 36 11.33 -9.17 -10.62
CA LYS A 36 11.45 -9.72 -9.27
C LYS A 36 10.45 -9.02 -8.34
N TYR A 37 9.68 -9.79 -7.60
CA TYR A 37 8.61 -9.32 -6.73
C TYR A 37 8.96 -9.56 -5.27
N ARG A 38 9.03 -8.48 -4.48
CA ARG A 38 9.37 -8.50 -3.06
C ARG A 38 8.15 -8.16 -2.22
N MET A 39 7.68 -9.15 -1.47
CA MET A 39 6.51 -9.08 -0.62
C MET A 39 6.91 -8.63 0.79
N TYR A 40 6.77 -7.34 1.09
CA TYR A 40 7.09 -6.80 2.42
C TYR A 40 5.95 -7.08 3.40
N ILE A 41 6.20 -7.97 4.38
CA ILE A 41 5.25 -8.37 5.41
C ILE A 41 5.76 -8.02 6.81
N PRO A 42 4.88 -7.52 7.72
CA PRO A 42 5.29 -7.15 9.09
C PRO A 42 5.54 -8.37 9.99
N LYS A 43 4.93 -9.49 9.68
CA LYS A 43 5.11 -10.80 10.33
C LYS A 43 4.65 -11.90 9.39
N GLN A 44 5.18 -13.11 9.56
CA GLN A 44 4.66 -14.31 8.89
C GLN A 44 3.35 -14.75 9.56
N CYS A 45 2.34 -15.07 8.75
CA CYS A 45 1.08 -15.67 9.17
C CYS A 45 0.91 -17.01 8.46
N LYS A 46 0.21 -17.95 9.07
CA LYS A 46 -0.19 -19.21 8.41
C LYS A 46 -1.27 -18.89 7.38
N ASN A 47 -0.96 -18.99 6.09
CA ASN A 47 -1.87 -18.69 5.00
C ASN A 47 -1.43 -19.44 3.75
N ALA A 48 -2.07 -20.59 3.49
CA ALA A 48 -1.74 -21.44 2.36
C ALA A 48 -1.84 -20.71 1.00
N SER A 49 -2.81 -19.80 0.84
CA SER A 49 -2.96 -19.00 -0.38
C SER A 49 -1.87 -17.94 -0.54
N TYR A 50 -1.26 -17.49 0.55
CA TYR A 50 -0.07 -16.63 0.48
C TYR A 50 1.18 -17.46 0.20
N ASP A 51 1.29 -18.63 0.82
CA ASP A 51 2.43 -19.51 0.64
C ASP A 51 2.49 -20.06 -0.79
N SER A 52 1.35 -20.19 -1.49
CA SER A 52 1.32 -20.55 -2.92
C SER A 52 2.00 -19.52 -3.81
N LEU A 53 1.92 -18.22 -3.48
CA LEU A 53 2.62 -17.17 -4.23
C LEU A 53 4.14 -17.32 -4.17
N LEU A 54 4.66 -17.83 -3.07
CA LEU A 54 6.11 -18.04 -2.88
C LEU A 54 6.65 -19.21 -3.69
N LYS A 55 5.79 -19.99 -4.37
CA LYS A 55 6.22 -21.01 -5.34
C LYS A 55 6.72 -20.41 -6.66
N HIS A 56 6.31 -19.19 -6.99
CA HIS A 56 6.88 -18.46 -8.11
C HIS A 56 8.36 -18.15 -7.85
N LYS A 57 9.24 -18.50 -8.77
CA LYS A 57 10.71 -18.30 -8.65
C LYS A 57 11.13 -16.83 -8.51
N ASN A 58 10.29 -15.93 -8.99
CA ASN A 58 10.51 -14.49 -9.01
C ASN A 58 9.85 -13.75 -7.83
N VAL A 59 9.15 -14.46 -6.92
CA VAL A 59 8.49 -13.89 -5.73
C VAL A 59 9.27 -14.24 -4.46
N SER A 60 9.46 -13.27 -3.59
CA SER A 60 10.13 -13.46 -2.30
C SER A 60 9.47 -12.66 -1.17
N SER A 61 9.45 -13.21 0.03
CA SER A 61 8.89 -12.59 1.24
C SER A 61 9.99 -11.88 2.03
N ILE A 62 9.76 -10.63 2.42
CA ILE A 62 10.70 -9.80 3.17
C ILE A 62 10.07 -9.39 4.50
N LEU A 63 10.77 -9.73 5.60
CA LEU A 63 10.39 -9.37 6.96
C LEU A 63 11.30 -8.27 7.52
N PRO A 64 10.87 -7.58 8.60
CA PRO A 64 11.75 -6.68 9.34
C PRO A 64 13.03 -7.40 9.82
N ARG A 65 14.20 -6.84 9.51
CA ARG A 65 15.49 -7.44 9.87
C ARG A 65 15.81 -7.30 11.35
N SER A 66 15.42 -6.17 11.96
CA SER A 66 15.70 -5.86 13.37
C SER A 66 14.65 -6.42 14.30
N SER A 67 15.05 -6.95 15.47
CA SER A 67 14.14 -7.42 16.53
C SER A 67 13.24 -6.30 17.05
N VAL A 68 13.75 -5.08 17.16
CA VAL A 68 12.96 -3.89 17.53
C VAL A 68 11.87 -3.62 16.52
N MET A 69 12.18 -3.69 15.22
CA MET A 69 11.20 -3.47 14.16
C MET A 69 10.16 -4.60 14.08
N LYS A 70 10.52 -5.82 14.48
CA LYS A 70 9.55 -6.93 14.64
C LYS A 70 8.55 -6.65 15.75
N ARG A 71 8.91 -5.90 16.80
CA ARG A 71 8.00 -5.48 17.88
C ARG A 71 7.12 -4.29 17.43
N PHE A 72 7.70 -3.31 16.76
CA PHE A 72 7.01 -2.09 16.30
C PHE A 72 6.62 -2.15 14.81
N ARG A 73 5.88 -3.19 14.41
CA ARG A 73 5.54 -3.53 13.01
C ARG A 73 4.83 -2.43 12.25
N ALA A 74 3.93 -1.69 12.90
CA ALA A 74 3.21 -0.59 12.29
C ALA A 74 4.16 0.57 11.95
N LEU A 75 5.05 0.93 12.88
CA LEU A 75 6.08 1.95 12.67
C LEU A 75 7.07 1.55 11.57
N TRP A 76 7.50 0.27 11.57
CA TRP A 76 8.37 -0.24 10.51
C TRP A 76 7.75 -0.03 9.13
N ARG A 77 6.51 -0.44 8.94
CA ARG A 77 5.81 -0.34 7.64
C ARG A 77 5.56 1.12 7.24
N THR A 78 5.28 2.00 8.19
CA THR A 78 4.96 3.40 7.91
C THR A 78 6.22 4.25 7.66
N PHE A 79 7.28 4.06 8.44
CA PHE A 79 8.42 4.99 8.45
C PHE A 79 9.75 4.35 8.03
N PHE A 80 10.01 3.10 8.41
CA PHE A 80 11.34 2.50 8.31
C PHE A 80 11.53 1.55 7.12
N ILE A 81 10.45 1.07 6.49
CA ILE A 81 10.50 0.16 5.35
C ILE A 81 11.33 0.70 4.19
N LYS A 82 11.36 2.02 4.00
CA LYS A 82 12.09 2.69 2.90
C LYS A 82 13.56 2.32 2.85
N ARG A 83 14.22 2.21 4.03
CA ARG A 83 15.63 1.80 4.08
C ARG A 83 15.80 0.38 3.50
N GLY A 84 14.88 -0.53 3.83
CA GLY A 84 14.87 -1.88 3.27
C GLY A 84 14.61 -1.87 1.76
N LEU A 85 13.64 -1.07 1.29
CA LEU A 85 13.33 -0.92 -0.13
C LEU A 85 14.54 -0.46 -0.94
N LEU A 86 15.28 0.55 -0.45
CA LEU A 86 16.50 1.04 -1.09
C LEU A 86 17.62 0.00 -1.08
N GLN A 87 17.86 -0.67 0.05
CA GLN A 87 18.88 -1.73 0.17
C GLN A 87 18.57 -2.93 -0.74
N ASP A 88 17.31 -3.22 -0.93
CA ASP A 88 16.84 -4.31 -1.80
C ASP A 88 16.79 -3.92 -3.29
N GLY A 89 17.13 -2.66 -3.64
CA GLY A 89 17.14 -2.17 -5.01
C GLY A 89 15.75 -2.04 -5.65
N VAL A 90 14.71 -1.82 -4.84
CA VAL A 90 13.33 -1.66 -5.32
C VAL A 90 13.22 -0.41 -6.17
N GLN A 91 12.70 -0.56 -7.38
CA GLN A 91 12.51 0.52 -8.34
C GLN A 91 11.06 1.02 -8.38
N LEU A 92 10.11 0.15 -8.09
CA LEU A 92 8.69 0.47 -7.99
C LEU A 92 8.11 -0.15 -6.71
N TYR A 93 7.36 0.62 -5.94
CA TYR A 93 6.63 0.15 -4.77
C TYR A 93 5.13 0.29 -4.95
N HIS A 94 4.40 -0.79 -4.72
CA HIS A 94 2.95 -0.81 -4.83
C HIS A 94 2.28 -1.02 -3.46
N GLY A 95 1.62 0.01 -2.97
CA GLY A 95 0.74 -0.07 -1.80
C GLY A 95 -0.60 -0.68 -2.18
N LEU A 96 -0.81 -1.95 -1.86
CA LEU A 96 -1.99 -2.71 -2.28
C LEU A 96 -3.27 -2.40 -1.49
N SER A 97 -3.20 -1.55 -0.46
CA SER A 97 -4.36 -1.30 0.43
C SER A 97 -4.35 0.10 1.05
N ASN A 98 -4.66 1.11 0.24
CA ASN A 98 -4.88 2.50 0.62
C ASN A 98 -3.73 3.20 1.36
N GLU A 99 -2.52 2.61 1.41
CA GLU A 99 -1.41 3.13 2.22
C GLU A 99 -0.10 3.14 1.45
N LEU A 100 0.73 4.18 1.70
CA LEU A 100 2.12 4.27 1.28
C LEU A 100 3.04 4.60 2.46
N PRO A 101 4.31 4.17 2.44
CA PRO A 101 5.30 4.57 3.44
C PRO A 101 5.55 6.07 3.41
N VAL A 102 5.61 6.68 4.59
CA VAL A 102 5.85 8.12 4.71
C VAL A 102 7.23 8.49 4.14
N GLY A 103 7.25 9.45 3.22
CA GLY A 103 8.47 9.94 2.58
C GLY A 103 9.00 9.05 1.43
N ILE A 104 8.20 8.11 0.90
CA ILE A 104 8.61 7.28 -0.25
C ILE A 104 8.91 8.14 -1.49
N HIS A 105 8.16 9.20 -1.72
CA HIS A 105 8.35 10.16 -2.82
C HIS A 105 9.71 10.88 -2.80
N ARG A 106 10.51 10.75 -1.72
CA ARG A 106 11.86 11.32 -1.57
C ARG A 106 12.97 10.31 -1.82
N THR A 107 12.64 9.07 -2.16
CA THR A 107 13.62 7.98 -2.30
C THR A 107 14.02 7.70 -3.75
N GLY A 108 13.38 8.32 -4.72
CA GLY A 108 13.52 7.99 -6.15
C GLY A 108 12.77 6.71 -6.57
N ILE A 109 12.21 5.95 -5.63
CA ILE A 109 11.39 4.77 -5.91
C ILE A 109 10.03 5.24 -6.45
N ARG A 110 9.64 4.77 -7.63
CA ARG A 110 8.29 5.00 -8.17
C ARG A 110 7.25 4.35 -7.28
N SER A 111 6.11 4.99 -7.10
CA SER A 111 5.08 4.53 -6.19
C SER A 111 3.71 4.46 -6.84
N VAL A 112 3.04 3.33 -6.62
CA VAL A 112 1.65 3.08 -7.00
C VAL A 112 0.86 2.80 -5.74
N VAL A 113 -0.38 3.26 -5.66
CA VAL A 113 -1.30 2.90 -4.58
C VAL A 113 -2.64 2.45 -5.14
N THR A 114 -3.14 1.31 -4.64
CA THR A 114 -4.52 0.89 -4.92
C THR A 114 -5.45 1.40 -3.83
N ILE A 115 -6.50 2.09 -4.24
CA ILE A 115 -7.59 2.57 -3.38
C ILE A 115 -8.81 1.69 -3.63
N HIS A 116 -9.27 1.00 -2.58
CA HIS A 116 -10.39 0.06 -2.66
C HIS A 116 -11.74 0.75 -2.48
N ASP A 117 -11.86 1.54 -1.43
CA ASP A 117 -13.07 2.27 -1.11
C ASP A 117 -12.77 3.50 -0.25
N LEU A 118 -13.78 4.34 -0.09
CA LEU A 118 -13.79 5.51 0.79
C LEU A 118 -15.01 5.48 1.73
N ILE A 119 -15.42 4.28 2.14
CA ILE A 119 -16.59 4.05 3.01
C ILE A 119 -16.47 4.83 4.32
N PHE A 120 -15.26 4.90 4.89
CA PHE A 120 -14.99 5.66 6.12
C PHE A 120 -15.29 7.18 6.00
N LEU A 121 -15.34 7.71 4.78
CA LEU A 121 -15.72 9.11 4.52
C LEU A 121 -17.22 9.23 4.21
N ARG A 122 -17.79 8.29 3.43
CA ARG A 122 -19.22 8.29 3.07
C ARG A 122 -20.12 7.93 4.24
N TYR A 123 -19.70 6.98 5.09
CA TYR A 123 -20.48 6.44 6.20
C TYR A 123 -19.68 6.53 7.51
N PRO A 124 -19.38 7.76 7.97
CA PRO A 124 -18.55 8.00 9.13
C PRO A 124 -19.10 7.41 10.44
N GLN A 125 -20.41 7.16 10.51
CA GLN A 125 -21.07 6.58 11.68
C GLN A 125 -20.66 5.14 11.98
N TYR A 126 -20.12 4.41 11.00
CA TYR A 126 -19.66 3.02 11.18
C TYR A 126 -18.20 2.91 11.65
N TYR A 127 -17.52 4.04 11.85
CA TYR A 127 -16.11 4.06 12.22
C TYR A 127 -15.88 4.90 13.47
N HIS A 128 -14.99 4.45 14.35
CA HIS A 128 -14.54 5.27 15.48
C HIS A 128 -13.85 6.55 14.98
N ARG A 129 -14.03 7.65 15.69
CA ARG A 129 -13.49 8.97 15.31
C ARG A 129 -11.97 8.95 15.07
N LEU A 130 -11.22 8.24 15.92
CA LEU A 130 -9.77 8.10 15.79
C LEU A 130 -9.38 7.33 14.53
N ASP A 131 -10.07 6.21 14.23
CA ASP A 131 -9.79 5.41 13.03
C ASP A 131 -10.04 6.24 11.76
N ARG A 132 -11.12 7.01 11.73
CA ARG A 132 -11.43 7.91 10.62
C ARG A 132 -10.30 8.93 10.38
N ILE A 133 -9.80 9.56 11.44
CA ILE A 133 -8.70 10.53 11.33
C ILE A 133 -7.45 9.85 10.77
N ILE A 134 -7.11 8.65 11.26
CA ILE A 134 -5.95 7.88 10.81
C ILE A 134 -6.12 7.46 9.35
N TYR A 135 -7.26 6.89 8.97
CA TYR A 135 -7.55 6.47 7.59
C TYR A 135 -7.54 7.66 6.63
N ASN A 136 -8.17 8.77 7.01
CA ASN A 136 -8.19 9.98 6.19
C ASN A 136 -6.78 10.55 5.97
N ARG A 137 -5.94 10.61 7.01
CA ARG A 137 -4.55 11.06 6.89
C ARG A 137 -3.73 10.15 5.98
N LYS A 138 -3.86 8.84 6.13
CA LYS A 138 -3.15 7.85 5.29
C LYS A 138 -3.59 7.92 3.85
N PHE A 139 -4.90 7.95 3.60
CA PHE A 139 -5.48 8.09 2.27
C PHE A 139 -5.02 9.36 1.57
N ASN A 140 -5.20 10.53 2.22
CA ASN A 140 -4.77 11.81 1.66
C ASN A 140 -3.27 11.84 1.36
N TYR A 141 -2.45 11.28 2.26
CA TYR A 141 -1.02 11.18 2.04
C TYR A 141 -0.72 10.28 0.82
N ALA A 142 -1.31 9.10 0.76
CA ALA A 142 -1.08 8.16 -0.33
C ALA A 142 -1.50 8.74 -1.67
N CYS A 143 -2.69 9.31 -1.77
CA CYS A 143 -3.19 9.90 -3.01
C CYS A 143 -2.39 11.13 -3.48
N ARG A 144 -1.91 11.96 -2.55
CA ARG A 144 -1.12 13.17 -2.88
C ARG A 144 0.35 12.87 -3.19
N LYS A 145 0.88 11.72 -2.79
CA LYS A 145 2.31 11.41 -2.87
C LYS A 145 2.63 10.21 -3.76
N ALA A 146 1.63 9.45 -4.20
CA ALA A 146 1.82 8.40 -5.20
C ALA A 146 2.10 9.00 -6.58
N ASP A 147 2.96 8.31 -7.34
CA ASP A 147 3.15 8.63 -8.77
C ASP A 147 1.93 8.20 -9.60
N ARG A 148 1.26 7.12 -9.18
CA ARG A 148 0.03 6.62 -9.81
C ARG A 148 -0.94 6.09 -8.76
N ILE A 149 -2.23 6.26 -9.04
CA ILE A 149 -3.33 5.75 -8.22
C ILE A 149 -4.14 4.77 -9.06
N VAL A 150 -4.41 3.60 -8.50
CA VAL A 150 -5.33 2.60 -9.04
C VAL A 150 -6.61 2.64 -8.21
N ALA A 151 -7.72 2.97 -8.83
CA ALA A 151 -9.05 2.86 -8.22
C ALA A 151 -9.69 1.55 -8.66
N VAL A 152 -10.20 0.75 -7.73
CA VAL A 152 -10.79 -0.57 -8.05
C VAL A 152 -12.15 -0.48 -8.75
N SER A 153 -12.77 0.71 -8.78
CA SER A 153 -14.04 0.95 -9.46
C SER A 153 -14.16 2.41 -9.92
N GLU A 154 -15.04 2.66 -10.87
CA GLU A 154 -15.38 4.02 -11.31
C GLU A 154 -16.00 4.86 -10.18
N CYS A 155 -16.71 4.23 -9.24
CA CYS A 155 -17.24 4.91 -8.06
C CYS A 155 -16.08 5.41 -7.17
N THR A 156 -15.11 4.53 -6.86
CA THR A 156 -13.92 4.90 -6.09
C THR A 156 -13.11 5.99 -6.79
N LYS A 157 -12.96 5.91 -8.11
CA LYS A 157 -12.27 6.94 -8.91
C LYS A 157 -12.95 8.30 -8.79
N ARG A 158 -14.29 8.36 -8.95
CA ARG A 158 -15.05 9.61 -8.79
C ARG A 158 -14.90 10.20 -7.39
N ASP A 159 -14.93 9.36 -6.36
CA ASP A 159 -14.74 9.81 -4.97
C ASP A 159 -13.34 10.39 -4.75
N ILE A 160 -12.30 9.75 -5.28
CA ILE A 160 -10.92 10.23 -5.19
C ILE A 160 -10.80 11.60 -5.87
N VAL A 161 -11.31 11.73 -7.10
CA VAL A 161 -11.28 12.99 -7.84
C VAL A 161 -12.01 14.09 -7.07
N CYS A 162 -13.24 13.82 -6.59
CA CYS A 162 -14.00 14.77 -5.80
C CYS A 162 -13.22 15.26 -4.57
N LEU A 163 -12.65 14.33 -3.78
CA LEU A 163 -11.95 14.66 -2.54
C LEU A 163 -10.60 15.36 -2.74
N LEU A 164 -9.90 15.07 -3.83
CA LEU A 164 -8.60 15.69 -4.10
C LEU A 164 -8.71 17.07 -4.75
N TYR A 165 -9.75 17.29 -5.57
CA TYR A 165 -9.88 18.52 -6.36
C TYR A 165 -10.92 19.51 -5.78
N THR A 166 -11.85 19.05 -4.92
CA THR A 166 -12.82 19.94 -4.27
C THR A 166 -12.40 20.42 -2.88
N SER A 167 -11.35 19.84 -2.28
CA SER A 167 -10.74 20.44 -1.08
C SER A 167 -9.94 21.68 -1.52
N PRO A 168 -10.30 22.91 -1.06
CA PRO A 168 -9.52 24.08 -1.38
C PRO A 168 -8.07 23.86 -0.92
N SER A 169 -7.14 24.06 -1.85
CA SER A 169 -5.72 24.01 -1.53
C SER A 169 -5.43 25.08 -0.46
N PRO A 170 -4.56 24.82 0.53
CA PRO A 170 -4.10 25.86 1.45
C PRO A 170 -3.50 27.07 0.73
N ARG A 171 -3.17 26.95 -0.56
CA ARG A 171 -2.73 28.07 -1.42
C ARG A 171 -3.89 28.94 -1.92
N ASP A 172 -5.09 28.38 -2.07
CA ASP A 172 -6.27 29.13 -2.55
C ASP A 172 -6.91 29.94 -1.42
N MET A 173 -6.75 29.52 -0.15
CA MET A 173 -7.21 30.25 1.03
C MET A 173 -6.34 31.46 1.40
N ARG A 174 -5.18 31.67 0.77
CA ARG A 174 -4.31 32.83 0.99
C ARG A 174 -4.51 33.97 -0.02
N ARG A 175 -5.48 33.85 -0.93
CA ARG A 175 -5.78 34.84 -1.98
C ARG A 175 -7.17 35.47 -1.87
N SER A 176 -7.87 35.25 -0.79
CA SER A 176 -9.12 35.95 -0.47
C SER A 176 -8.93 36.90 0.72
#